data_7b047eba08c3793ef1b9ec0dc3f8e744
#
_entry.id   7b047eba08c3793ef1b9ec0dc3f8e744
#
_cell.length_a   1.000
_cell.length_b   1.000
_cell.length_c   1.000
_cell.angle_alpha   90.00
_cell.angle_beta   90.00
_cell.angle_gamma   90.00
#
_symmetry.space_group_name_H-M   'P 1'
#
loop_
_entity.id
_entity.type
_entity.pdbx_description
1 polymer ?
#
loop_
_entity_poly.entity_id
_entity_poly.type
_entity_poly.pdbx_seq_one_letter_code
_entity_poly.pdbx_strand_id
1 'polypeptide(L)'
;MRMTRFLQFGWVLAAALIGVALAGGFQGNEIKLGTVDIVRLLDQSDYGKEGQDIFKKMKTAREGILEFVDTYRILTTEQAQRIKELSLKDNSTNEERAELDRIKAEVVATSKRSTELATKANMTPEERTLVEEYARRSQQMNDSVQRWFKDFNNEMADFADKRKLVGLTKARKAINDVSKAQGYTVIFDESTAPYGANDLTDAALTAMNAKS
;
A
#
# COMPACT_ATOMS: atom_id res chain seq x y z
N MET A 1 -43.54 20.72 75.61
CA MET A 1 -43.16 21.54 74.47
C MET A 1 -41.67 21.29 74.11
N ARG A 2 -41.33 20.02 73.73
CA ARG A 2 -39.95 19.62 73.40
C ARG A 2 -39.79 18.62 72.19
N MET A 3 -40.93 18.35 71.53
CA MET A 3 -40.94 17.35 70.44
C MET A 3 -40.78 17.93 69.00
N THR A 4 -40.95 19.21 68.81
CA THR A 4 -40.95 19.85 67.47
C THR A 4 -39.54 20.17 66.91
N ARG A 5 -38.54 20.22 67.80
CA ARG A 5 -37.16 20.55 67.35
C ARG A 5 -36.40 19.36 66.69
N PHE A 6 -36.79 18.13 67.03
CA PHE A 6 -36.15 16.94 66.43
C PHE A 6 -36.67 16.67 65.03
N LEU A 7 -37.87 16.99 64.66
CA LEU A 7 -38.38 16.84 63.32
C LEU A 7 -37.75 17.80 62.30
N GLN A 8 -37.37 19.00 62.74
CA GLN A 8 -36.72 19.99 61.87
C GLN A 8 -35.31 19.59 61.47
N PHE A 9 -34.53 18.90 62.34
CA PHE A 9 -33.19 18.40 62.03
C PHE A 9 -33.26 17.21 61.08
N GLY A 10 -34.29 16.38 61.12
CA GLY A 10 -34.45 15.25 60.20
C GLY A 10 -34.65 15.69 58.75
N TRP A 11 -35.36 16.75 58.50
CA TRP A 11 -35.60 17.28 57.14
C TRP A 11 -34.33 17.92 56.55
N VAL A 12 -33.49 18.56 57.36
CA VAL A 12 -32.21 19.15 56.88
C VAL A 12 -31.21 18.06 56.58
N LEU A 13 -31.13 16.98 57.34
CA LEU A 13 -30.31 15.81 57.04
C LEU A 13 -30.80 15.05 55.81
N ALA A 14 -32.11 14.88 55.63
CA ALA A 14 -32.67 14.27 54.44
C ALA A 14 -32.41 15.11 53.18
N ALA A 15 -32.55 16.43 53.26
CA ALA A 15 -32.26 17.33 52.15
C ALA A 15 -30.75 17.33 51.80
N ALA A 16 -29.85 17.26 52.78
CA ALA A 16 -28.40 17.15 52.57
C ALA A 16 -28.02 15.83 51.89
N LEU A 17 -28.62 14.71 52.32
CA LEU A 17 -28.36 13.40 51.68
C LEU A 17 -28.90 13.32 50.25
N ILE A 18 -30.06 13.91 49.98
CA ILE A 18 -30.63 14.01 48.63
C ILE A 18 -29.76 14.94 47.76
N GLY A 19 -29.30 16.05 48.32
CA GLY A 19 -28.40 16.97 47.63
C GLY A 19 -27.06 16.33 47.23
N VAL A 20 -26.46 15.53 48.11
CA VAL A 20 -25.21 14.77 47.81
C VAL A 20 -25.48 13.65 46.81
N ALA A 21 -26.63 12.98 46.86
CA ALA A 21 -27.00 11.95 45.89
C ALA A 21 -27.25 12.55 44.49
N LEU A 22 -27.88 13.73 44.42
CA LEU A 22 -28.07 14.44 43.15
C LEU A 22 -26.79 15.08 42.62
N ALA A 23 -25.91 15.59 43.47
CA ALA A 23 -24.61 16.13 43.06
C ALA A 23 -23.62 15.03 42.66
N GLY A 24 -23.70 13.85 43.28
CA GLY A 24 -22.89 12.68 42.91
C GLY A 24 -23.42 11.92 41.69
N GLY A 25 -24.71 12.07 41.36
CA GLY A 25 -25.34 11.38 40.23
C GLY A 25 -25.15 12.05 38.87
N PHE A 26 -24.66 13.28 38.80
CA PHE A 26 -24.35 14.01 37.57
C PHE A 26 -22.84 14.07 37.26
N GLN A 27 -22.05 13.10 37.72
CA GLN A 27 -20.82 12.79 37.03
C GLN A 27 -21.19 11.95 35.80
N GLY A 28 -21.93 12.54 34.87
CA GLY A 28 -22.00 12.05 33.50
C GLY A 28 -20.55 11.95 33.02
N ASN A 29 -20.11 10.77 32.62
CA ASN A 29 -18.85 10.63 31.90
C ASN A 29 -18.86 11.70 30.80
N GLU A 30 -18.05 12.74 30.96
CA GLU A 30 -17.91 13.75 29.91
C GLU A 30 -17.54 13.02 28.63
N ILE A 31 -18.42 13.13 27.63
CA ILE A 31 -18.19 12.54 26.33
C ILE A 31 -16.96 13.25 25.74
N LYS A 32 -15.81 12.60 25.82
CA LYS A 32 -14.57 13.14 25.26
C LYS A 32 -14.51 12.75 23.78
N LEU A 33 -14.60 13.76 22.92
CA LEU A 33 -14.53 13.58 21.46
C LEU A 33 -13.14 13.93 20.95
N GLY A 34 -12.68 13.20 19.94
CA GLY A 34 -11.42 13.47 19.25
C GLY A 34 -11.54 13.26 17.76
N THR A 35 -10.50 13.68 17.03
CA THR A 35 -10.36 13.48 15.59
C THR A 35 -9.06 12.73 15.26
N VAL A 36 -9.01 12.13 14.09
CA VAL A 36 -7.82 11.46 13.56
C VAL A 36 -7.82 11.55 12.03
N ASP A 37 -6.69 11.87 11.45
CA ASP A 37 -6.44 11.78 10.01
C ASP A 37 -5.97 10.36 9.65
N ILE A 38 -6.90 9.52 9.19
CA ILE A 38 -6.62 8.14 8.82
C ILE A 38 -5.70 8.08 7.58
N VAL A 39 -5.82 9.02 6.65
CA VAL A 39 -4.96 9.07 5.45
C VAL A 39 -3.52 9.32 5.87
N ARG A 40 -3.30 10.31 6.73
CA ARG A 40 -1.98 10.62 7.28
C ARG A 40 -1.38 9.45 8.06
N LEU A 41 -2.19 8.71 8.84
CA LEU A 41 -1.74 7.50 9.53
C LEU A 41 -1.26 6.44 8.55
N LEU A 42 -2.03 6.20 7.48
CA LEU A 42 -1.66 5.21 6.46
C LEU A 42 -0.39 5.60 5.73
N ASP A 43 -0.26 6.87 5.33
CA ASP A 43 0.85 7.33 4.50
C ASP A 43 2.15 7.53 5.28
N GLN A 44 2.07 8.04 6.51
CA GLN A 44 3.25 8.42 7.29
C GLN A 44 3.73 7.34 8.26
N SER A 45 2.94 6.28 8.48
CA SER A 45 3.40 5.14 9.29
C SER A 45 4.56 4.40 8.61
N ASP A 46 5.38 3.72 9.40
CA ASP A 46 6.46 2.86 8.89
C ASP A 46 5.92 1.81 7.94
N TYR A 47 4.74 1.24 8.25
CA TYR A 47 4.04 0.30 7.38
C TYR A 47 3.65 0.94 6.04
N GLY A 48 3.15 2.19 6.05
CA GLY A 48 2.78 2.92 4.84
C GLY A 48 3.98 3.22 3.97
N LYS A 49 5.04 3.79 4.56
CA LYS A 49 6.31 4.09 3.86
C LYS A 49 6.95 2.86 3.25
N GLU A 50 7.03 1.75 4.01
CA GLU A 50 7.49 0.48 3.48
C GLU A 50 6.66 0.01 2.27
N GLY A 51 5.32 0.16 2.37
CA GLY A 51 4.41 -0.18 1.26
C GLY A 51 4.65 0.66 0.01
N GLN A 52 4.88 1.96 0.16
CA GLN A 52 5.22 2.86 -0.94
C GLN A 52 6.55 2.47 -1.61
N ASP A 53 7.56 2.12 -0.81
CA ASP A 53 8.86 1.68 -1.33
C ASP A 53 8.76 0.37 -2.09
N ILE A 54 8.02 -0.61 -1.56
CA ILE A 54 7.77 -1.89 -2.25
C ILE A 54 7.02 -1.63 -3.55
N PHE A 55 5.95 -0.83 -3.52
CA PHE A 55 5.16 -0.49 -4.70
C PHE A 55 6.01 0.15 -5.79
N LYS A 56 6.89 1.10 -5.41
CA LYS A 56 7.82 1.76 -6.34
C LYS A 56 8.78 0.75 -6.98
N LYS A 57 9.36 -0.15 -6.19
CA LYS A 57 10.25 -1.22 -6.70
C LYS A 57 9.49 -2.15 -7.67
N MET A 58 8.30 -2.59 -7.29
CA MET A 58 7.44 -3.42 -8.14
C MET A 58 7.14 -2.74 -9.48
N LYS A 59 6.76 -1.46 -9.44
CA LYS A 59 6.48 -0.64 -10.63
C LYS A 59 7.70 -0.56 -11.54
N THR A 60 8.85 -0.14 -11.00
CA THR A 60 10.08 0.01 -11.78
C THR A 60 10.52 -1.30 -12.45
N ALA A 61 10.43 -2.43 -11.74
CA ALA A 61 10.80 -3.72 -12.31
C ALA A 61 9.88 -4.11 -13.49
N ARG A 62 8.56 -3.92 -13.34
CA ARG A 62 7.56 -4.26 -14.37
C ARG A 62 7.65 -3.35 -15.58
N GLU A 63 7.79 -2.05 -15.35
CA GLU A 63 8.00 -1.06 -16.42
C GLU A 63 9.27 -1.37 -17.21
N GLY A 64 10.38 -1.69 -16.53
CA GLY A 64 11.62 -2.05 -17.20
C GLY A 64 11.54 -3.33 -18.04
N ILE A 65 10.74 -4.32 -17.62
CA ILE A 65 10.47 -5.53 -18.43
C ILE A 65 9.69 -5.16 -19.69
N LEU A 66 8.60 -4.40 -19.54
CA LEU A 66 7.74 -4.00 -20.66
C LEU A 66 8.51 -3.15 -21.67
N GLU A 67 9.28 -2.17 -21.18
CA GLU A 67 10.12 -1.30 -22.01
C GLU A 67 11.15 -2.11 -22.80
N PHE A 68 11.86 -3.05 -22.15
CA PHE A 68 12.84 -3.87 -22.80
C PHE A 68 12.23 -4.74 -23.90
N VAL A 69 11.13 -5.43 -23.59
CA VAL A 69 10.46 -6.33 -24.56
C VAL A 69 9.80 -5.54 -25.69
N ASP A 70 9.24 -4.36 -25.41
CA ASP A 70 8.65 -3.50 -26.43
C ASP A 70 9.73 -2.88 -27.36
N THR A 71 10.89 -2.55 -26.81
CA THR A 71 12.02 -2.00 -27.57
C THR A 71 12.60 -3.03 -28.54
N TYR A 72 12.78 -4.24 -28.06
CA TYR A 72 13.52 -5.25 -28.84
C TYR A 72 12.64 -6.32 -29.50
N ARG A 73 11.39 -6.33 -29.41
CA ARG A 73 10.30 -7.19 -29.99
C ARG A 73 10.68 -8.49 -30.73
N ILE A 74 11.97 -8.83 -30.84
CA ILE A 74 12.48 -9.99 -31.57
C ILE A 74 12.91 -11.15 -30.67
N LEU A 75 12.60 -11.05 -29.37
CA LEU A 75 12.88 -12.09 -28.40
C LEU A 75 12.17 -13.38 -28.76
N THR A 76 12.79 -14.52 -28.41
CA THR A 76 12.01 -15.73 -28.31
C THR A 76 11.08 -15.69 -27.09
N THR A 77 10.07 -16.52 -27.09
CA THR A 77 9.14 -16.64 -25.94
C THR A 77 9.89 -17.04 -24.67
N GLU A 78 10.86 -17.94 -24.79
CA GLU A 78 11.70 -18.43 -23.69
C GLU A 78 12.57 -17.30 -23.11
N GLN A 79 13.23 -16.52 -23.99
CA GLN A 79 14.01 -15.37 -23.55
C GLN A 79 13.16 -14.34 -22.83
N ALA A 80 12.00 -14.00 -23.37
CA ALA A 80 11.09 -13.03 -22.79
C ALA A 80 10.57 -13.51 -21.42
N GLN A 81 10.17 -14.79 -21.31
CA GLN A 81 9.73 -15.37 -20.06
C GLN A 81 10.86 -15.40 -19.02
N ARG A 82 12.08 -15.78 -19.43
CA ARG A 82 13.22 -15.84 -18.52
C ARG A 82 13.65 -14.47 -18.02
N ILE A 83 13.64 -13.44 -18.88
CA ILE A 83 13.86 -12.06 -18.49
C ILE A 83 12.81 -11.63 -17.45
N LYS A 84 11.53 -11.92 -17.69
CA LYS A 84 10.46 -11.61 -16.74
C LYS A 84 10.71 -12.27 -15.38
N GLU A 85 10.97 -13.57 -15.35
CA GLU A 85 11.23 -14.33 -14.12
C GLU A 85 12.40 -13.75 -13.31
N LEU A 86 13.54 -13.57 -13.97
CA LEU A 86 14.75 -13.08 -13.31
C LEU A 86 14.62 -11.62 -12.84
N SER A 87 13.92 -10.78 -13.61
CA SER A 87 13.72 -9.36 -13.27
C SER A 87 12.73 -9.13 -12.14
N LEU A 88 11.79 -10.06 -11.90
CA LEU A 88 10.80 -9.98 -10.83
C LEU A 88 11.25 -10.67 -9.53
N LYS A 89 12.41 -11.31 -9.55
CA LYS A 89 12.92 -12.04 -8.39
C LYS A 89 13.57 -11.08 -7.39
N ASP A 90 13.04 -11.01 -6.16
CA ASP A 90 13.53 -10.08 -5.12
C ASP A 90 14.98 -10.35 -4.68
N ASN A 91 15.38 -11.62 -4.62
CA ASN A 91 16.71 -12.05 -4.15
C ASN A 91 17.43 -12.86 -5.25
N SER A 92 17.81 -12.21 -6.34
CA SER A 92 18.58 -12.83 -7.40
C SER A 92 20.02 -13.11 -6.96
N THR A 93 20.50 -14.32 -7.25
CA THR A 93 21.92 -14.68 -7.07
C THR A 93 22.81 -13.95 -8.08
N ASN A 94 24.12 -14.00 -7.89
CA ASN A 94 25.06 -13.41 -8.87
C ASN A 94 24.99 -14.12 -10.21
N GLU A 95 24.81 -15.44 -10.21
CA GLU A 95 24.64 -16.26 -11.41
C GLU A 95 23.38 -15.90 -12.17
N GLU A 96 22.26 -15.67 -11.47
CA GLU A 96 20.98 -15.26 -12.07
C GLU A 96 21.05 -13.85 -12.69
N ARG A 97 21.77 -12.94 -12.05
CA ARG A 97 22.04 -11.60 -12.61
C ARG A 97 22.89 -11.71 -13.87
N ALA A 98 23.98 -12.50 -13.82
CA ALA A 98 24.83 -12.73 -14.97
C ALA A 98 24.06 -13.40 -16.12
N GLU A 99 23.14 -14.33 -15.83
CA GLU A 99 22.26 -14.94 -16.82
C GLU A 99 21.33 -13.90 -17.46
N LEU A 100 20.69 -13.03 -16.64
CA LEU A 100 19.83 -11.96 -17.14
C LEU A 100 20.58 -11.01 -18.07
N ASP A 101 21.77 -10.59 -17.67
CA ASP A 101 22.62 -9.69 -18.48
C ASP A 101 23.04 -10.35 -19.79
N ARG A 102 23.40 -11.64 -19.77
CA ARG A 102 23.74 -12.40 -20.98
C ARG A 102 22.55 -12.49 -21.93
N ILE A 103 21.35 -12.85 -21.44
CA ILE A 103 20.15 -12.94 -22.29
C ILE A 103 19.82 -11.57 -22.90
N LYS A 104 19.91 -10.50 -22.13
CA LYS A 104 19.69 -9.14 -22.64
C LYS A 104 20.70 -8.76 -23.72
N ALA A 105 21.97 -9.09 -23.53
CA ALA A 105 23.03 -8.83 -24.52
C ALA A 105 22.80 -9.62 -25.82
N GLU A 106 22.38 -10.87 -25.74
CA GLU A 106 22.03 -11.70 -26.91
C GLU A 106 20.83 -11.10 -27.68
N VAL A 107 19.81 -10.62 -26.97
CA VAL A 107 18.65 -9.95 -27.59
C VAL A 107 19.06 -8.67 -28.31
N VAL A 108 19.89 -7.83 -27.70
CA VAL A 108 20.43 -6.61 -28.32
C VAL A 108 21.22 -6.92 -29.58
N ALA A 109 22.09 -7.93 -29.53
CA ALA A 109 22.86 -8.37 -30.70
C ALA A 109 21.96 -8.89 -31.84
N THR A 110 20.92 -9.67 -31.49
CA THR A 110 19.93 -10.17 -32.45
C THR A 110 19.13 -9.02 -33.07
N SER A 111 18.75 -8.01 -32.28
CA SER A 111 18.07 -6.81 -32.78
C SER A 111 18.92 -6.03 -33.80
N LYS A 112 20.19 -5.86 -33.49
CA LYS A 112 21.12 -5.21 -34.44
C LYS A 112 21.18 -5.98 -35.75
N ARG A 113 21.32 -7.31 -35.70
CA ARG A 113 21.32 -8.16 -36.89
C ARG A 113 20.00 -8.07 -37.68
N SER A 114 18.88 -8.03 -36.98
CA SER A 114 17.55 -7.85 -37.62
C SER A 114 17.48 -6.55 -38.40
N THR A 115 17.98 -5.44 -37.82
CA THR A 115 18.03 -4.14 -38.48
C THR A 115 18.96 -4.15 -39.71
N GLU A 116 20.12 -4.79 -39.60
CA GLU A 116 21.07 -4.94 -40.71
C GLU A 116 20.42 -5.71 -41.87
N LEU A 117 19.73 -6.82 -41.58
CA LEU A 117 19.03 -7.60 -42.60
C LEU A 117 17.90 -6.85 -43.25
N ALA A 118 17.13 -6.09 -42.50
CA ALA A 118 16.01 -5.29 -43.03
C ALA A 118 16.44 -4.24 -44.06
N THR A 119 17.69 -3.80 -44.05
CA THR A 119 18.25 -2.82 -44.98
C THR A 119 19.04 -3.46 -46.15
N LYS A 120 19.17 -4.79 -46.15
CA LYS A 120 19.98 -5.51 -47.14
C LYS A 120 19.25 -5.68 -48.45
N ALA A 121 19.78 -5.16 -49.54
CA ALA A 121 19.16 -5.21 -50.88
C ALA A 121 19.10 -6.66 -51.46
N ASN A 122 20.11 -7.48 -51.25
CA ASN A 122 20.18 -8.85 -51.78
C ASN A 122 20.31 -9.86 -50.62
N MET A 123 19.21 -10.45 -50.21
CA MET A 123 19.15 -11.46 -49.15
C MET A 123 19.27 -12.87 -49.76
N THR A 124 20.01 -13.74 -49.07
CA THR A 124 19.94 -15.18 -49.34
C THR A 124 18.59 -15.78 -48.94
N PRO A 125 18.20 -16.99 -49.38
CA PRO A 125 17.02 -17.66 -48.94
C PRO A 125 16.93 -17.80 -47.39
N GLU A 126 18.06 -18.15 -46.77
CA GLU A 126 18.19 -18.30 -45.31
C GLU A 126 17.95 -16.96 -44.56
N GLU A 127 18.49 -15.87 -45.11
CA GLU A 127 18.29 -14.53 -44.54
C GLU A 127 16.86 -14.07 -44.65
N ARG A 128 16.13 -14.39 -45.73
CA ARG A 128 14.71 -14.13 -45.88
C ARG A 128 13.89 -14.88 -44.83
N THR A 129 14.18 -16.18 -44.65
CA THR A 129 13.54 -17.01 -43.62
C THR A 129 13.75 -16.42 -42.22
N LEU A 130 14.96 -15.91 -41.95
CA LEU A 130 15.26 -15.28 -40.66
C LEU A 130 14.49 -13.96 -40.44
N VAL A 131 14.33 -13.13 -41.49
CA VAL A 131 13.52 -11.90 -41.42
C VAL A 131 12.05 -12.24 -41.16
N GLU A 132 11.51 -13.28 -41.82
CA GLU A 132 10.15 -13.75 -41.54
C GLU A 132 9.99 -14.25 -40.11
N GLU A 133 10.99 -14.96 -39.59
CA GLU A 133 10.99 -15.39 -38.19
C GLU A 133 11.00 -14.19 -37.22
N TYR A 134 11.83 -13.19 -37.47
CA TYR A 134 11.85 -11.98 -36.64
C TYR A 134 10.53 -11.21 -36.68
N ALA A 135 9.87 -11.13 -37.83
CA ALA A 135 8.56 -10.54 -37.97
C ALA A 135 7.51 -11.28 -37.11
N ARG A 136 7.51 -12.61 -37.14
CA ARG A 136 6.64 -13.45 -36.32
C ARG A 136 6.91 -13.27 -34.83
N ARG A 137 8.20 -13.26 -34.41
CA ARG A 137 8.57 -12.99 -33.01
C ARG A 137 8.07 -11.61 -32.56
N SER A 138 8.23 -10.60 -33.42
CA SER A 138 7.74 -9.24 -33.11
C SER A 138 6.24 -9.21 -32.85
N GLN A 139 5.45 -9.93 -33.64
CA GLN A 139 4.02 -10.04 -33.42
C GLN A 139 3.71 -10.75 -32.10
N GLN A 140 4.38 -11.86 -31.78
CA GLN A 140 4.22 -12.60 -30.54
C GLN A 140 4.59 -11.75 -29.31
N MET A 141 5.64 -10.94 -29.42
CA MET A 141 6.06 -10.06 -28.32
C MET A 141 5.07 -8.92 -28.11
N ASN A 142 4.51 -8.35 -29.17
CA ASN A 142 3.47 -7.35 -29.06
C ASN A 142 2.27 -7.86 -28.24
N ASP A 143 1.79 -9.07 -28.56
CA ASP A 143 0.70 -9.72 -27.81
C ASP A 143 1.10 -10.01 -26.35
N SER A 144 2.36 -10.36 -26.12
CA SER A 144 2.88 -10.63 -24.78
C SER A 144 2.98 -9.37 -23.94
N VAL A 145 3.46 -8.25 -24.50
CA VAL A 145 3.52 -6.94 -23.84
C VAL A 145 2.14 -6.49 -23.40
N GLN A 146 1.13 -6.61 -24.27
CA GLN A 146 -0.24 -6.23 -23.91
C GLN A 146 -0.81 -7.07 -22.78
N ARG A 147 -0.59 -8.40 -22.80
CA ARG A 147 -1.02 -9.28 -21.70
C ARG A 147 -0.31 -8.93 -20.41
N TRP A 148 1.02 -8.80 -20.43
CA TRP A 148 1.82 -8.48 -19.24
C TRP A 148 1.50 -7.11 -18.68
N PHE A 149 1.23 -6.11 -19.52
CA PHE A 149 0.78 -4.80 -19.06
C PHE A 149 -0.50 -4.91 -18.22
N LYS A 150 -1.48 -5.67 -18.70
CA LYS A 150 -2.72 -5.92 -17.96
C LYS A 150 -2.47 -6.68 -16.67
N ASP A 151 -1.70 -7.76 -16.73
CA ASP A 151 -1.39 -8.61 -15.57
C ASP A 151 -0.64 -7.81 -14.49
N PHE A 152 0.37 -7.04 -14.88
CA PHE A 152 1.14 -6.21 -13.96
C PHE A 152 0.29 -5.11 -13.30
N ASN A 153 -0.61 -4.49 -14.04
CA ASN A 153 -1.54 -3.52 -13.45
C ASN A 153 -2.47 -4.16 -12.42
N ASN A 154 -2.99 -5.35 -12.72
CA ASN A 154 -3.83 -6.10 -11.79
C ASN A 154 -3.04 -6.49 -10.53
N GLU A 155 -1.83 -7.03 -10.68
CA GLU A 155 -0.96 -7.38 -9.55
C GLU A 155 -0.64 -6.18 -8.65
N MET A 156 -0.39 -5.01 -9.25
CA MET A 156 -0.11 -3.78 -8.50
C MET A 156 -1.35 -3.24 -7.80
N ALA A 157 -2.53 -3.32 -8.42
CA ALA A 157 -3.79 -2.95 -7.80
C ALA A 157 -4.10 -3.87 -6.61
N ASP A 158 -3.99 -5.19 -6.78
CA ASP A 158 -4.16 -6.18 -5.73
C ASP A 158 -3.20 -5.96 -4.55
N PHE A 159 -1.95 -5.63 -4.84
CA PHE A 159 -0.97 -5.28 -3.80
C PHE A 159 -1.40 -4.04 -3.02
N ALA A 160 -1.79 -2.97 -3.70
CA ALA A 160 -2.24 -1.72 -3.07
C ALA A 160 -3.47 -1.94 -2.19
N ASP A 161 -4.47 -2.69 -2.68
CA ASP A 161 -5.69 -2.99 -1.94
C ASP A 161 -5.42 -3.84 -0.69
N LYS A 162 -4.60 -4.88 -0.80
CA LYS A 162 -4.20 -5.71 0.35
C LYS A 162 -3.44 -4.88 1.39
N ARG A 163 -2.50 -4.03 0.95
CA ARG A 163 -1.76 -3.14 1.86
C ARG A 163 -2.69 -2.16 2.56
N LYS A 164 -3.64 -1.56 1.84
CA LYS A 164 -4.64 -0.65 2.41
C LYS A 164 -5.48 -1.32 3.49
N LEU A 165 -5.99 -2.53 3.24
CA LEU A 165 -6.80 -3.27 4.22
C LEU A 165 -6.02 -3.58 5.50
N VAL A 166 -4.78 -4.05 5.38
CA VAL A 166 -3.91 -4.32 6.53
C VAL A 166 -3.56 -3.02 7.25
N GLY A 167 -3.24 -1.95 6.50
CA GLY A 167 -2.96 -0.62 7.06
C GLY A 167 -4.12 -0.07 7.86
N LEU A 168 -5.36 -0.14 7.33
CA LEU A 168 -6.56 0.26 8.06
C LEU A 168 -6.77 -0.55 9.34
N THR A 169 -6.48 -1.85 9.33
CA THR A 169 -6.57 -2.69 10.52
C THR A 169 -5.57 -2.25 11.60
N LYS A 170 -4.32 -1.96 11.19
CA LYS A 170 -3.28 -1.44 12.10
C LYS A 170 -3.65 -0.06 12.64
N ALA A 171 -4.13 0.84 11.78
CA ALA A 171 -4.57 2.18 12.17
C ALA A 171 -5.72 2.11 13.19
N ARG A 172 -6.75 1.30 12.93
CA ARG A 172 -7.86 1.10 13.88
C ARG A 172 -7.39 0.59 15.24
N LYS A 173 -6.46 -0.36 15.26
CA LYS A 173 -5.88 -0.86 16.50
C LYS A 173 -5.17 0.26 17.25
N ALA A 174 -4.29 1.02 16.60
CA ALA A 174 -3.56 2.12 17.21
C ALA A 174 -4.50 3.22 17.75
N ILE A 175 -5.51 3.61 16.97
CA ILE A 175 -6.54 4.57 17.39
C ILE A 175 -7.28 4.07 18.63
N ASN A 176 -7.70 2.82 18.66
CA ASN A 176 -8.40 2.23 19.80
C ASN A 176 -7.53 2.21 21.06
N ASP A 177 -6.26 1.84 20.92
CA ASP A 177 -5.32 1.75 22.05
C ASP A 177 -5.07 3.16 22.65
N VAL A 178 -4.83 4.18 21.80
CA VAL A 178 -4.67 5.58 22.23
C VAL A 178 -5.96 6.15 22.83
N SER A 179 -7.11 5.89 22.19
CA SER A 179 -8.40 6.38 22.67
C SER A 179 -8.70 5.88 24.07
N LYS A 180 -8.52 4.57 24.31
CA LYS A 180 -8.68 3.97 25.64
C LYS A 180 -7.73 4.55 26.67
N ALA A 181 -6.45 4.69 26.32
CA ALA A 181 -5.44 5.22 27.23
C ALA A 181 -5.70 6.67 27.62
N GLN A 182 -6.29 7.48 26.74
CA GLN A 182 -6.55 8.90 26.95
C GLN A 182 -8.01 9.21 27.32
N GLY A 183 -8.86 8.19 27.47
CA GLY A 183 -10.25 8.33 27.91
C GLY A 183 -11.19 8.95 26.87
N TYR A 184 -10.89 8.82 25.58
CA TYR A 184 -11.80 9.26 24.51
C TYR A 184 -12.96 8.29 24.35
N THR A 185 -14.17 8.85 24.18
CA THR A 185 -15.41 8.09 24.03
C THR A 185 -15.72 7.84 22.55
N VAL A 186 -15.47 8.84 21.69
CA VAL A 186 -15.71 8.78 20.24
C VAL A 186 -14.56 9.48 19.52
N ILE A 187 -14.09 8.84 18.45
CA ILE A 187 -13.10 9.42 17.53
C ILE A 187 -13.73 9.49 16.15
N PHE A 188 -13.65 10.65 15.53
CA PHE A 188 -14.08 10.90 14.16
C PHE A 188 -12.89 10.91 13.21
N ASP A 189 -13.10 10.46 12.00
CA ASP A 189 -12.18 10.75 10.90
C ASP A 189 -12.21 12.27 10.60
N GLU A 190 -11.05 12.88 10.37
CA GLU A 190 -10.93 14.32 10.10
C GLU A 190 -11.71 14.73 8.83
N SER A 191 -11.85 13.83 7.87
CA SER A 191 -12.70 14.07 6.69
C SER A 191 -14.18 14.27 7.03
N THR A 192 -14.64 13.72 8.16
CA THR A 192 -16.01 13.84 8.65
C THR A 192 -16.19 15.00 9.64
N ALA A 193 -15.16 15.29 10.43
CA ALA A 193 -15.17 16.36 11.44
C ALA A 193 -13.88 17.19 11.35
N PRO A 194 -13.79 18.09 10.35
CA PRO A 194 -12.54 18.80 10.01
C PRO A 194 -12.11 19.84 11.07
N TYR A 195 -12.94 20.10 12.07
CA TYR A 195 -12.65 21.03 13.17
C TYR A 195 -12.78 20.31 14.52
N GLY A 196 -11.72 19.63 14.93
CA GLY A 196 -11.63 18.99 16.24
C GLY A 196 -10.50 19.60 17.09
N ALA A 197 -10.81 20.00 18.35
CA ALA A 197 -9.77 20.51 19.27
C ALA A 197 -8.81 19.41 19.77
N ASN A 198 -9.16 18.15 19.60
CA ASN A 198 -8.44 17.00 20.13
C ASN A 198 -8.03 16.08 18.98
N ASP A 199 -6.96 16.42 18.27
CA ASP A 199 -6.35 15.59 17.23
C ASP A 199 -5.45 14.52 17.86
N LEU A 200 -5.76 13.24 17.59
CA LEU A 200 -5.01 12.08 18.07
C LEU A 200 -4.08 11.51 17.01
N THR A 201 -3.95 12.12 15.84
CA THR A 201 -3.20 11.57 14.71
C THR A 201 -1.74 11.25 15.08
N ASP A 202 -1.03 12.17 15.71
CA ASP A 202 0.37 11.95 16.08
C ASP A 202 0.54 10.87 17.16
N ALA A 203 -0.37 10.82 18.13
CA ALA A 203 -0.36 9.77 19.16
C ALA A 203 -0.66 8.39 18.55
N ALA A 204 -1.63 8.31 17.65
CA ALA A 204 -1.98 7.09 16.95
C ALA A 204 -0.86 6.65 15.99
N LEU A 205 -0.19 7.60 15.31
CA LEU A 205 0.98 7.32 14.46
C LEU A 205 2.13 6.73 15.28
N THR A 206 2.42 7.31 16.43
CA THR A 206 3.42 6.78 17.37
C THR A 206 3.08 5.37 17.82
N ALA A 207 1.82 5.13 18.20
CA ALA A 207 1.36 3.80 18.60
C ALA A 207 1.37 2.77 17.46
N MET A 208 1.10 3.20 16.22
CA MET A 208 1.13 2.35 15.03
C MET A 208 2.55 1.92 14.66
N ASN A 209 3.54 2.78 14.92
CA ASN A 209 4.96 2.53 14.66
C ASN A 209 5.67 1.84 15.84
N ALA A 210 5.06 1.77 17.02
CA ALA A 210 5.61 1.02 18.14
C ALA A 210 5.69 -0.47 17.75
N LYS A 211 6.88 -1.03 17.88
CA LYS A 211 7.10 -2.47 17.61
C LYS A 211 6.28 -3.28 18.63
N SER A 212 5.31 -4.05 18.12
CA SER A 212 4.59 -5.07 18.88
C SER A 212 5.51 -6.23 19.19
#